data_193f5a5df48408383b84e4a01b9109f5
#
_entry.id   193f5a5df48408383b84e4a01b9109f5
#
_cell.length_a   1.000
_cell.length_b   1.000
_cell.length_c   1.000
_cell.angle_alpha   90.00
_cell.angle_beta   90.00
_cell.angle_gamma   90.00
#
_symmetry.space_group_name_H-M   'P 1'
#
loop_
_entity.id
_entity.type
_entity.pdbx_description
1 polymer ?
#
loop_
_entity_poly.entity_id
_entity_poly.type
_entity_poly.pdbx_seq_one_letter_code
_entity_poly.pdbx_strand_id
1 'polypeptide(L)'
;MDTKRFTIYFTSDLHGYIYPTDYRSRQERNIGLFKCASQFHKDGNTLVIDGGDILQGSPLGAYCHDTLGDASRFAEIMNRCGYDYVTLGNHDFNFGMDYLATYLNALDARCVCQNALNSDGAVRFPWHIHVLENGLRIGIVGIVTDHVNVWELSLIHI
;
A
#
# COMPACT_ATOMS: atom_id res chain seq x y z
N MET A 1 -32.63 -15.17 -7.80
CA MET A 1 -31.15 -15.17 -7.66
C MET A 1 -30.84 -14.51 -6.32
N ASP A 2 -30.11 -15.20 -5.45
CA ASP A 2 -29.69 -14.59 -4.20
C ASP A 2 -28.62 -13.54 -4.47
N THR A 3 -28.89 -12.30 -4.05
CA THR A 3 -27.96 -11.19 -4.18
C THR A 3 -26.95 -11.23 -3.06
N LYS A 4 -25.67 -11.36 -3.38
CA LYS A 4 -24.56 -11.24 -2.43
C LYS A 4 -24.03 -9.81 -2.47
N ARG A 5 -23.79 -9.22 -1.30
CA ARG A 5 -23.20 -7.89 -1.15
C ARG A 5 -21.81 -8.00 -0.56
N PHE A 6 -20.94 -7.09 -0.94
CA PHE A 6 -19.62 -6.89 -0.36
C PHE A 6 -19.23 -5.41 -0.43
N THR A 7 -18.29 -5.01 0.39
CA THR A 7 -17.77 -3.65 0.45
C THR A 7 -16.28 -3.65 0.15
N ILE A 8 -15.82 -2.68 -0.63
CA ILE A 8 -14.40 -2.39 -0.80
C ILE A 8 -14.14 -0.95 -0.39
N TYR A 9 -13.23 -0.76 0.58
CA TYR A 9 -12.59 0.51 0.82
C TYR A 9 -11.28 0.54 0.06
N PHE A 10 -11.08 1.58 -0.73
CA PHE A 10 -9.90 1.72 -1.55
C PHE A 10 -9.22 3.06 -1.28
N THR A 11 -7.92 3.02 -1.01
CA THR A 11 -7.05 4.19 -0.94
C THR A 11 -5.94 4.08 -1.97
N SER A 12 -5.34 5.19 -2.34
CA SER A 12 -4.21 5.26 -3.25
C SER A 12 -3.50 6.59 -3.05
N ASP A 13 -2.21 6.65 -3.40
CA ASP A 13 -1.44 7.90 -3.44
C ASP A 13 -1.47 8.66 -2.10
N LEU A 14 -1.35 7.93 -0.99
CA LEU A 14 -1.33 8.53 0.34
C LEU A 14 -0.05 9.33 0.61
N HIS A 15 1.04 9.02 -0.08
CA HIS A 15 2.30 9.76 -0.06
C HIS A 15 2.82 10.09 1.36
N GLY A 16 2.60 9.15 2.30
CA GLY A 16 3.00 9.31 3.70
C GLY A 16 2.17 10.33 4.50
N TYR A 17 1.03 10.81 3.96
CA TYR A 17 0.10 11.65 4.71
C TYR A 17 -0.79 10.78 5.60
N ILE A 18 -0.35 10.57 6.83
CA ILE A 18 -1.01 9.69 7.82
C ILE A 18 -2.01 10.47 8.69
N TYR A 19 -1.56 11.59 9.25
CA TYR A 19 -2.35 12.36 10.21
C TYR A 19 -3.32 13.31 9.52
N PRO A 20 -4.51 13.59 10.13
CA PRO A 20 -5.48 14.56 9.60
C PRO A 20 -5.03 16.00 9.91
N THR A 21 -3.81 16.32 9.57
CA THR A 21 -3.18 17.59 9.93
C THR A 21 -2.40 18.13 8.74
N ASP A 22 -2.66 19.38 8.42
CA ASP A 22 -1.81 20.13 7.51
C ASP A 22 -0.46 20.38 8.18
N TYR A 23 0.61 19.79 7.65
CA TYR A 23 1.98 19.93 8.18
C TYR A 23 2.45 21.39 8.25
N ARG A 24 1.99 22.24 7.36
CA ARG A 24 2.38 23.66 7.29
C ARG A 24 1.67 24.50 8.35
N SER A 25 0.34 24.38 8.45
CA SER A 25 -0.48 25.21 9.34
C SER A 25 -0.74 24.57 10.70
N ARG A 26 -0.44 23.27 10.83
CA ARG A 26 -0.77 22.42 11.99
C ARG A 26 -2.26 22.37 12.33
N GLN A 27 -3.11 22.74 11.37
CA GLN A 27 -4.56 22.70 11.53
C GLN A 27 -5.09 21.33 11.13
N GLU A 28 -6.15 20.91 11.82
CA GLU A 28 -6.87 19.70 11.42
C GLU A 28 -7.51 19.92 10.04
N ARG A 29 -7.40 18.90 9.18
CA ARG A 29 -7.95 18.86 7.83
C ARG A 29 -8.59 17.50 7.56
N ASN A 30 -9.49 17.45 6.59
CA ASN A 30 -10.02 16.16 6.09
C ASN A 30 -9.05 15.51 5.09
N ILE A 31 -7.86 15.19 5.57
CA ILE A 31 -6.77 14.56 4.80
C ILE A 31 -6.14 13.43 5.63
N GLY A 32 -5.34 12.63 4.95
CA GLY A 32 -4.50 11.59 5.57
C GLY A 32 -5.21 10.29 5.87
N LEU A 33 -4.41 9.27 6.02
CA LEU A 33 -4.86 7.89 6.20
C LEU A 33 -5.82 7.72 7.38
N PHE A 34 -5.54 8.35 8.52
CA PHE A 34 -6.40 8.17 9.71
C PHE A 34 -7.84 8.70 9.50
N LYS A 35 -8.03 9.73 8.66
CA LYS A 35 -9.38 10.16 8.28
C LYS A 35 -10.08 9.12 7.40
N CYS A 36 -9.37 8.52 6.44
CA CYS A 36 -9.93 7.44 5.63
C CYS A 36 -10.26 6.22 6.50
N ALA A 37 -9.30 5.77 7.32
CA ALA A 37 -9.44 4.59 8.17
C ALA A 37 -10.58 4.72 9.20
N SER A 38 -10.88 5.93 9.67
CA SER A 38 -12.03 6.16 10.56
C SER A 38 -13.39 5.86 9.94
N GLN A 39 -13.45 5.66 8.61
CA GLN A 39 -14.64 5.29 7.87
C GLN A 39 -14.70 3.80 7.51
N PHE A 40 -13.66 3.03 7.83
CA PHE A 40 -13.62 1.60 7.53
C PHE A 40 -14.48 0.82 8.53
N HIS A 41 -15.60 0.31 8.04
CA HIS A 41 -16.48 -0.59 8.79
C HIS A 41 -16.27 -2.02 8.27
N LYS A 42 -15.28 -2.70 8.83
CA LYS A 42 -14.83 -3.99 8.34
C LYS A 42 -15.63 -5.13 8.96
N ASP A 43 -16.14 -6.01 8.10
CA ASP A 43 -16.78 -7.27 8.44
C ASP A 43 -16.22 -8.40 7.54
N GLY A 44 -16.74 -9.62 7.64
CA GLY A 44 -16.30 -10.76 6.84
C GLY A 44 -16.62 -10.66 5.34
N ASN A 45 -17.31 -9.60 4.90
CA ASN A 45 -17.62 -9.30 3.49
C ASN A 45 -17.04 -7.97 3.02
N THR A 46 -16.04 -7.47 3.74
CA THR A 46 -15.38 -6.19 3.46
C THR A 46 -13.91 -6.42 3.16
N LEU A 47 -13.40 -5.73 2.14
CA LEU A 47 -11.97 -5.63 1.82
C LEU A 47 -11.50 -4.19 1.96
N VAL A 48 -10.28 -4.03 2.49
CA VAL A 48 -9.57 -2.75 2.52
C VAL A 48 -8.31 -2.90 1.69
N ILE A 49 -8.18 -2.10 0.63
CA ILE A 49 -7.14 -2.24 -0.39
C ILE A 49 -6.45 -0.89 -0.58
N ASP A 50 -5.12 -0.92 -0.74
CA ASP A 50 -4.32 0.26 -1.10
C ASP A 50 -3.70 0.12 -2.48
N GLY A 51 -3.75 1.19 -3.27
CA GLY A 51 -3.25 1.28 -4.64
C GLY A 51 -1.78 1.62 -4.76
N GLY A 52 -1.04 1.75 -3.65
CA GLY A 52 0.38 2.10 -3.63
C GLY A 52 0.66 3.60 -3.49
N ASP A 53 1.92 3.97 -3.63
CA ASP A 53 2.46 5.32 -3.40
C ASP A 53 2.23 5.81 -1.96
N ILE A 54 2.63 4.98 -0.99
CA ILE A 54 2.52 5.35 0.44
C ILE A 54 3.81 5.89 1.03
N LEU A 55 5.00 5.46 0.57
CA LEU A 55 6.25 5.67 1.31
C LEU A 55 6.86 7.06 1.13
N GLN A 56 6.69 7.70 -0.02
CA GLN A 56 7.37 8.95 -0.40
C GLN A 56 6.37 10.08 -0.63
N GLY A 57 6.71 11.31 -0.20
CA GLY A 57 5.96 12.53 -0.53
C GLY A 57 5.65 13.44 0.66
N SER A 58 5.56 12.94 1.89
CA SER A 58 5.33 13.75 3.09
C SER A 58 6.61 14.01 3.88
N PRO A 59 6.63 15.03 4.76
CA PRO A 59 7.72 15.21 5.71
C PRO A 59 7.92 14.00 6.63
N LEU A 60 6.87 13.24 6.95
CA LEU A 60 6.98 12.01 7.70
C LEU A 60 7.70 10.92 6.89
N GLY A 61 7.39 10.78 5.61
CA GLY A 61 8.09 9.86 4.71
C GLY A 61 9.58 10.17 4.63
N ALA A 62 9.93 11.44 4.41
CA ALA A 62 11.32 11.87 4.40
C ALA A 62 12.04 11.60 5.75
N TYR A 63 11.40 11.88 6.87
CA TYR A 63 11.96 11.58 8.20
C TYR A 63 12.21 10.08 8.41
N CYS A 64 11.25 9.23 8.04
CA CYS A 64 11.41 7.77 8.16
C CYS A 64 12.58 7.26 7.30
N HIS A 65 12.73 7.79 6.09
CA HIS A 65 13.84 7.42 5.23
C HIS A 65 15.18 7.99 5.75
N ASP A 66 15.28 9.34 5.90
CA ASP A 66 16.56 10.03 6.13
C ASP A 66 17.11 9.81 7.53
N THR A 67 16.23 9.59 8.53
CA THR A 67 16.62 9.51 9.93
C THR A 67 16.56 8.09 10.47
N LEU A 68 15.53 7.33 10.14
CA LEU A 68 15.33 5.98 10.65
C LEU A 68 15.90 4.91 9.71
N GLY A 69 15.93 5.17 8.40
CA GLY A 69 16.34 4.18 7.38
C GLY A 69 15.39 2.97 7.32
N ASP A 70 14.14 3.13 7.79
CA ASP A 70 13.21 2.02 8.01
C ASP A 70 11.76 2.45 7.75
N ALA A 71 11.09 1.72 6.87
CA ALA A 71 9.69 1.93 6.49
C ALA A 71 8.69 1.06 7.27
N SER A 72 9.14 0.23 8.20
CA SER A 72 8.28 -0.68 8.98
C SER A 72 7.17 0.06 9.74
N ARG A 73 7.40 1.33 10.11
CA ARG A 73 6.39 2.17 10.77
C ARG A 73 5.16 2.42 9.90
N PHE A 74 5.34 2.56 8.57
CA PHE A 74 4.21 2.65 7.66
C PHE A 74 3.43 1.34 7.60
N ALA A 75 4.14 0.20 7.57
CA ALA A 75 3.51 -1.12 7.64
C ALA A 75 2.70 -1.31 8.93
N GLU A 76 3.26 -0.96 10.10
CA GLU A 76 2.54 -1.01 11.38
C GLU A 76 1.25 -0.18 11.38
N ILE A 77 1.28 0.99 10.75
CA ILE A 77 0.09 1.85 10.60
C ILE A 77 -0.94 1.19 9.68
N MET A 78 -0.51 0.67 8.53
CA MET A 78 -1.40 -0.04 7.59
C MET A 78 -2.05 -1.27 8.24
N ASN A 79 -1.27 -2.06 9.00
CA ASN A 79 -1.76 -3.21 9.76
C ASN A 79 -2.84 -2.81 10.76
N ARG A 80 -2.62 -1.74 11.52
CA ARG A 80 -3.61 -1.20 12.48
C ARG A 80 -4.86 -0.64 11.80
N CYS A 81 -4.75 -0.13 10.58
CA CYS A 81 -5.89 0.32 9.77
C CYS A 81 -6.64 -0.85 9.12
N GLY A 82 -6.11 -2.08 9.20
CA GLY A 82 -6.78 -3.30 8.78
C GLY A 82 -6.80 -3.52 7.27
N TYR A 83 -5.75 -3.11 6.56
CA TYR A 83 -5.61 -3.40 5.13
C TYR A 83 -5.45 -4.89 4.89
N ASP A 84 -6.11 -5.39 3.84
CA ASP A 84 -6.05 -6.79 3.40
C ASP A 84 -5.06 -6.97 2.25
N TYR A 85 -5.00 -5.98 1.36
CA TYR A 85 -4.16 -5.99 0.17
C TYR A 85 -3.54 -4.63 -0.08
N VAL A 86 -2.33 -4.66 -0.62
CA VAL A 86 -1.65 -3.49 -1.18
C VAL A 86 -1.10 -3.83 -2.56
N THR A 87 -0.96 -2.85 -3.42
CA THR A 87 -0.06 -2.93 -4.57
C THR A 87 1.08 -1.93 -4.41
N LEU A 88 1.98 -1.88 -5.36
CA LEU A 88 3.09 -0.92 -5.37
C LEU A 88 2.78 0.19 -6.37
N GLY A 89 3.01 1.42 -5.97
CA GLY A 89 3.08 2.56 -6.87
C GLY A 89 4.52 2.88 -7.27
N ASN A 90 4.72 3.81 -8.19
CA ASN A 90 6.08 4.14 -8.64
C ASN A 90 6.92 4.83 -7.55
N HIS A 91 6.31 5.61 -6.69
CA HIS A 91 7.01 6.31 -5.60
C HIS A 91 7.41 5.40 -4.44
N ASP A 92 6.88 4.20 -4.34
CA ASP A 92 7.32 3.25 -3.31
C ASP A 92 8.76 2.75 -3.56
N PHE A 93 9.27 2.90 -4.78
CA PHE A 93 10.63 2.54 -5.16
C PHE A 93 11.66 3.68 -4.99
N ASN A 94 11.24 4.93 -4.76
CA ASN A 94 12.13 6.10 -4.74
C ASN A 94 13.26 6.01 -3.71
N PHE A 95 13.05 5.31 -2.62
CA PHE A 95 14.05 5.11 -1.56
C PHE A 95 14.83 3.81 -1.68
N GLY A 96 14.68 3.10 -2.81
CA GLY A 96 15.38 1.86 -3.11
C GLY A 96 14.74 0.61 -2.51
N MET A 97 15.22 -0.55 -3.00
CA MET A 97 14.62 -1.85 -2.67
C MET A 97 14.80 -2.28 -1.22
N ASP A 98 15.91 -1.90 -0.60
CA ASP A 98 16.18 -2.28 0.79
C ASP A 98 15.20 -1.58 1.73
N TYR A 99 14.92 -0.29 1.47
CA TYR A 99 13.93 0.46 2.24
C TYR A 99 12.51 -0.09 2.01
N LEU A 100 12.13 -0.34 0.75
CA LEU A 100 10.84 -0.97 0.42
C LEU A 100 10.70 -2.34 1.08
N ALA A 101 11.77 -3.12 1.17
CA ALA A 101 11.75 -4.43 1.80
C ALA A 101 11.42 -4.33 3.31
N THR A 102 11.85 -3.29 4.01
CA THR A 102 11.48 -3.11 5.43
C THR A 102 9.98 -2.90 5.60
N TYR A 103 9.33 -2.17 4.68
CA TYR A 103 7.88 -2.02 4.63
C TYR A 103 7.17 -3.36 4.37
N LEU A 104 7.53 -4.03 3.28
CA LEU A 104 6.88 -5.26 2.84
C LEU A 104 7.03 -6.40 3.84
N ASN A 105 8.18 -6.51 4.50
CA ASN A 105 8.44 -7.56 5.51
C ASN A 105 7.65 -7.36 6.81
N ALA A 106 7.28 -6.12 7.14
CA ALA A 106 6.51 -5.79 8.34
C ALA A 106 4.99 -5.73 8.09
N LEU A 107 4.56 -5.87 6.84
CA LEU A 107 3.17 -5.71 6.43
C LEU A 107 2.39 -7.02 6.63
N ASP A 108 1.22 -6.95 7.29
CA ASP A 108 0.28 -8.07 7.42
C ASP A 108 -0.56 -8.23 6.13
N ALA A 109 -0.87 -7.10 5.47
CA ALA A 109 -1.59 -7.10 4.20
C ALA A 109 -0.79 -7.81 3.10
N ARG A 110 -1.50 -8.51 2.21
CA ARG A 110 -0.85 -9.16 1.07
C ARG A 110 -0.49 -8.14 -0.01
N CYS A 111 0.79 -8.06 -0.37
CA CYS A 111 1.20 -7.35 -1.58
C CYS A 111 0.83 -8.16 -2.83
N VAL A 112 0.25 -7.50 -3.83
CA VAL A 112 -0.06 -8.04 -5.16
C VAL A 112 0.45 -7.06 -6.22
N CYS A 113 1.40 -7.49 -7.05
CA CYS A 113 1.95 -6.69 -8.15
C CYS A 113 2.46 -7.63 -9.24
N GLN A 114 1.62 -7.86 -10.24
CA GLN A 114 1.82 -8.95 -11.20
C GLN A 114 3.01 -8.73 -12.13
N ASN A 115 3.40 -7.50 -12.35
CA ASN A 115 4.55 -7.15 -13.19
C ASN A 115 5.82 -6.78 -12.40
N ALA A 116 5.83 -6.96 -11.09
CA ALA A 116 7.06 -6.96 -10.31
C ALA A 116 7.69 -8.36 -10.36
N LEU A 117 8.86 -8.47 -10.95
CA LEU A 117 9.52 -9.74 -11.20
C LEU A 117 10.77 -9.89 -10.31
N ASN A 118 11.10 -11.11 -9.96
CA ASN A 118 12.39 -11.47 -9.40
C ASN A 118 13.46 -11.54 -10.50
N SER A 119 14.72 -11.63 -10.12
CA SER A 119 15.86 -11.76 -11.05
C SER A 119 15.79 -12.99 -11.97
N ASP A 120 15.04 -14.03 -11.58
CA ASP A 120 14.78 -15.23 -12.39
C ASP A 120 13.57 -15.10 -13.32
N GLY A 121 12.91 -13.92 -13.33
CA GLY A 121 11.71 -13.63 -14.13
C GLY A 121 10.41 -14.14 -13.51
N ALA A 122 10.43 -14.76 -12.34
CA ALA A 122 9.21 -15.16 -11.64
C ALA A 122 8.47 -13.95 -11.05
N VAL A 123 7.15 -13.98 -11.06
CA VAL A 123 6.31 -12.95 -10.43
C VAL A 123 6.57 -12.93 -8.92
N ARG A 124 6.99 -11.78 -8.40
CA ARG A 124 7.34 -11.63 -6.98
C ARG A 124 6.10 -11.54 -6.09
N PHE A 125 5.05 -10.84 -6.53
CA PHE A 125 3.82 -10.60 -5.78
C PHE A 125 2.61 -11.01 -6.62
N PRO A 126 2.30 -12.33 -6.71
CA PRO A 126 1.28 -12.82 -7.61
C PRO A 126 -0.13 -12.40 -7.15
N TRP A 127 -1.04 -12.35 -8.13
CA TRP A 127 -2.47 -12.16 -7.90
C TRP A 127 -3.04 -13.17 -6.90
N HIS A 128 -4.17 -12.84 -6.29
CA HIS A 128 -4.81 -13.69 -5.30
C HIS A 128 -6.33 -13.77 -5.49
N ILE A 129 -6.92 -14.91 -5.14
CA ILE A 129 -8.38 -15.03 -5.00
C ILE A 129 -8.72 -14.97 -3.51
N HIS A 130 -9.42 -13.90 -3.11
CA HIS A 130 -9.98 -13.76 -1.78
C HIS A 130 -11.38 -14.38 -1.74
N VAL A 131 -11.69 -15.13 -0.68
CA VAL A 131 -13.02 -15.70 -0.46
C VAL A 131 -13.66 -15.00 0.72
N LEU A 132 -14.73 -14.27 0.47
CA LEU A 132 -15.50 -13.58 1.49
C LEU A 132 -16.34 -14.57 2.32
N GLU A 133 -16.79 -14.15 3.50
CA GLU A 133 -17.61 -14.97 4.40
C GLU A 133 -18.91 -15.46 3.72
N ASN A 134 -19.53 -14.63 2.87
CA ASN A 134 -20.71 -15.00 2.08
C ASN A 134 -20.41 -15.97 0.91
N GLY A 135 -19.14 -16.43 0.79
CA GLY A 135 -18.68 -17.35 -0.24
C GLY A 135 -18.45 -16.70 -1.62
N LEU A 136 -18.49 -15.37 -1.74
CA LEU A 136 -18.10 -14.68 -2.96
C LEU A 136 -16.58 -14.76 -3.12
N ARG A 137 -16.12 -15.09 -4.34
CA ARG A 137 -14.71 -15.18 -4.69
C ARG A 137 -14.31 -13.96 -5.51
N ILE A 138 -13.33 -13.20 -5.04
CA ILE A 138 -12.84 -11.97 -5.67
C ILE A 138 -11.39 -12.18 -6.09
N GLY A 139 -11.11 -12.02 -7.40
CA GLY A 139 -9.75 -11.98 -7.93
C GLY A 139 -9.16 -10.59 -7.72
N ILE A 140 -7.97 -10.53 -7.12
CA ILE A 140 -7.24 -9.30 -6.83
C ILE A 140 -5.92 -9.34 -7.58
N VAL A 141 -5.71 -8.33 -8.42
CA VAL A 141 -4.51 -8.17 -9.23
C VAL A 141 -4.01 -6.72 -9.07
N GLY A 142 -2.74 -6.56 -8.79
CA GLY A 142 -2.06 -5.27 -8.81
C GLY A 142 -1.08 -5.20 -9.99
N ILE A 143 -0.86 -4.01 -10.48
CA ILE A 143 0.16 -3.67 -11.47
C ILE A 143 0.75 -2.31 -11.13
N VAL A 144 2.02 -2.10 -11.46
CA VAL A 144 2.70 -0.81 -11.40
C VAL A 144 3.08 -0.38 -12.82
N THR A 145 3.30 0.91 -13.04
CA THR A 145 3.78 1.40 -14.34
C THR A 145 5.14 0.77 -14.68
N ASP A 146 5.34 0.38 -15.93
CA ASP A 146 6.64 -0.13 -16.43
C ASP A 146 7.72 0.96 -16.52
N HIS A 147 7.33 2.24 -16.45
CA HIS A 147 8.25 3.36 -16.42
C HIS A 147 9.06 3.48 -15.09
N VAL A 148 8.74 2.72 -14.06
CA VAL A 148 9.53 2.67 -12.82
C VAL A 148 11.00 2.43 -13.11
N ASN A 149 11.33 1.51 -14.00
CA ASN A 149 12.71 1.21 -14.40
C ASN A 149 13.43 2.36 -15.11
N VAL A 150 12.68 3.35 -15.64
CA VAL A 150 13.22 4.54 -16.30
C VAL A 150 13.44 5.66 -15.29
N TRP A 151 12.52 5.79 -14.32
CA TRP A 151 12.56 6.84 -13.32
C TRP A 151 13.48 6.52 -12.16
N GLU A 152 13.58 5.24 -11.80
CA GLU A 152 14.35 4.75 -10.65
C GLU A 152 15.60 3.98 -11.13
N LEU A 153 16.68 4.72 -11.38
CA LEU A 153 17.95 4.15 -11.86
C LEU A 153 18.54 3.09 -10.91
N SER A 154 18.16 3.11 -9.62
CA SER A 154 18.55 2.11 -8.63
C SER A 154 17.96 0.72 -8.90
N LEU A 155 16.91 0.63 -9.76
CA LEU A 155 16.22 -0.61 -10.11
C LEU A 155 16.76 -1.30 -11.37
N ILE A 156 17.77 -0.73 -12.04
CA ILE A 156 18.31 -1.26 -13.31
C ILE A 156 18.88 -2.69 -13.15
N HIS A 157 19.02 -3.18 -11.93
CA HIS A 157 19.61 -4.49 -11.61
C HIS A 157 18.61 -5.47 -10.94
N ILE A 158 17.29 -5.22 -11.08
CA ILE A 158 16.25 -6.12 -10.59
C ILE A 158 15.70 -6.94 -11.75
#